data_003cfe801417cede08602f3c27b0c55d
#
_entry.id   003cfe801417cede08602f3c27b0c55d
#
_cell.length_a   1.000
_cell.length_b   1.000
_cell.length_c   1.000
_cell.angle_alpha   90.00
_cell.angle_beta   90.00
_cell.angle_gamma   90.00
#
_symmetry.space_group_name_H-M   'P 1'
#
loop_
_entity.id
_entity.type
_entity.pdbx_description
1 polymer ?
#
loop_
_entity_poly.entity_id
_entity_poly.type
_entity_poly.pdbx_seq_one_letter_code
_entity_poly.pdbx_strand_id
1 'polypeptide(L)'
;MAKARPVRGLRPRATLLENARAIIAVRVAEMFSFADAIGDPARDEDLHNMRIAAKRLRYTLEMFRVCLGPDGPALIDSVKEIQDRIGVIHDADVLVEVVRLRLAVAAHRQVEALTAATGAGDEMQRVERVRAAIAASDDPRLGLALLMARTRAERERNSAALIAWWAEQGGDALRARLDACLCDARALPVLTGHREQGEA
;
A
#
# COMPACT_ATOMS: atom_id res chain seq x y z
N MET A 1 6.80 -8.77 5.11
CA MET A 1 5.66 -8.10 5.81
C MET A 1 6.12 -7.58 7.16
N ALA A 2 6.09 -6.27 7.37
CA ALA A 2 6.43 -5.69 8.65
C ALA A 2 5.48 -6.18 9.76
N LYS A 3 6.05 -6.77 10.81
CA LYS A 3 5.28 -7.10 12.02
C LYS A 3 4.83 -5.80 12.69
N ALA A 4 3.59 -5.78 13.20
CA ALA A 4 3.11 -4.66 13.99
C ALA A 4 4.00 -4.45 15.23
N ARG A 5 4.37 -3.21 15.50
CA ARG A 5 5.10 -2.89 16.73
C ARG A 5 4.22 -3.24 17.95
N PRO A 6 4.77 -3.94 18.95
CA PRO A 6 3.99 -4.26 20.14
C PRO A 6 3.69 -2.97 20.92
N VAL A 7 2.45 -2.86 21.39
CA VAL A 7 2.05 -1.78 22.30
C VAL A 7 2.35 -2.24 23.71
N ARG A 8 3.21 -1.49 24.41
CA ARG A 8 3.58 -1.76 25.81
C ARG A 8 3.01 -0.69 26.72
N GLY A 9 2.90 -0.98 28.02
CA GLY A 9 2.50 0.01 29.02
C GLY A 9 1.00 0.30 29.06
N LEU A 10 0.15 -0.52 28.45
CA LEU A 10 -1.30 -0.43 28.63
C LEU A 10 -1.65 -0.77 30.08
N ARG A 11 -2.53 0.05 30.68
CA ARG A 11 -2.94 -0.08 32.07
C ARG A 11 -4.42 -0.41 32.17
N PRO A 12 -4.83 -1.56 32.74
CA PRO A 12 -6.23 -1.96 32.84
C PRO A 12 -7.12 -0.97 33.60
N ARG A 13 -6.52 -0.19 34.50
CA ARG A 13 -7.23 0.82 35.31
C ARG A 13 -7.15 2.24 34.73
N ALA A 14 -6.42 2.45 33.65
CA ALA A 14 -6.36 3.73 32.94
C ALA A 14 -7.65 3.98 32.18
N THR A 15 -7.92 5.22 31.86
CA THR A 15 -9.04 5.60 30.99
C THR A 15 -8.88 5.08 29.57
N LEU A 16 -9.99 5.00 28.84
CA LEU A 16 -9.95 4.70 27.40
C LEU A 16 -9.03 5.67 26.66
N LEU A 17 -9.11 6.96 26.98
CA LEU A 17 -8.30 8.00 26.36
C LEU A 17 -6.80 7.79 26.57
N GLU A 18 -6.36 7.46 27.80
CA GLU A 18 -4.94 7.21 28.08
C GLU A 18 -4.41 6.00 27.32
N ASN A 19 -5.16 4.90 27.27
CA ASN A 19 -4.76 3.71 26.55
C ASN A 19 -4.84 3.92 25.03
N ALA A 20 -5.86 4.63 24.52
CA ALA A 20 -5.96 4.99 23.10
C ALA A 20 -4.76 5.81 22.64
N ARG A 21 -4.35 6.82 23.40
CA ARG A 21 -3.15 7.63 23.12
C ARG A 21 -1.88 6.79 23.03
N ALA A 22 -1.69 5.88 23.99
CA ALA A 22 -0.53 4.99 23.98
C ALA A 22 -0.50 4.10 22.72
N ILE A 23 -1.66 3.58 22.31
CA ILE A 23 -1.79 2.75 21.11
C ILE A 23 -1.54 3.57 19.85
N ILE A 24 -2.20 4.72 19.72
CA ILE A 24 -2.07 5.60 18.55
C ILE A 24 -0.63 6.10 18.41
N ALA A 25 0.04 6.51 19.49
CA ALA A 25 1.43 6.96 19.46
C ALA A 25 2.37 5.88 18.87
N VAL A 26 2.17 4.61 19.25
CA VAL A 26 2.95 3.50 18.68
C VAL A 26 2.68 3.34 17.17
N ARG A 27 1.42 3.48 16.72
CA ARG A 27 1.06 3.38 15.30
C ARG A 27 1.59 4.55 14.49
N VAL A 28 1.56 5.76 15.03
CA VAL A 28 2.19 6.95 14.40
C VAL A 28 3.69 6.72 14.24
N ALA A 29 4.38 6.35 15.32
CA ALA A 29 5.82 6.07 15.26
C ALA A 29 6.17 4.91 14.31
N GLU A 30 5.29 3.90 14.19
CA GLU A 30 5.46 2.79 13.23
C GLU A 30 5.39 3.30 11.79
N MET A 31 4.37 4.08 11.43
CA MET A 31 4.19 4.61 10.08
C MET A 31 5.34 5.55 9.69
N PHE A 32 5.68 6.50 10.54
CA PHE A 32 6.72 7.49 10.25
C PHE A 32 8.13 6.92 10.26
N SER A 33 8.36 5.71 10.81
CA SER A 33 9.68 5.06 10.70
C SER A 33 10.03 4.62 9.28
N PHE A 34 9.07 4.63 8.35
CA PHE A 34 9.27 4.34 6.94
C PHE A 34 9.20 5.59 6.05
N ALA A 35 9.10 6.79 6.64
CA ALA A 35 8.90 8.04 5.88
C ALA A 35 10.05 8.32 4.88
N ASP A 36 11.29 7.94 5.22
CA ASP A 36 12.44 8.09 4.34
C ASP A 36 12.38 7.23 3.06
N ALA A 37 11.43 6.29 2.98
CA ALA A 37 11.19 5.54 1.75
C ALA A 37 10.46 6.36 0.68
N ILE A 38 9.80 7.46 1.08
CA ILE A 38 9.16 8.37 0.13
C ILE A 38 10.25 9.16 -0.59
N GLY A 39 10.41 8.92 -1.88
CA GLY A 39 11.43 9.56 -2.69
C GLY A 39 12.67 8.70 -2.96
N ASP A 40 12.78 7.52 -2.36
CA ASP A 40 13.85 6.58 -2.66
C ASP A 40 13.31 5.34 -3.42
N PRO A 41 13.49 5.28 -4.75
CA PRO A 41 13.02 4.16 -5.55
C PRO A 41 13.66 2.81 -5.19
N ALA A 42 14.77 2.81 -4.46
CA ALA A 42 15.45 1.59 -4.02
C ALA A 42 14.79 0.96 -2.77
N ARG A 43 13.85 1.68 -2.14
CA ARG A 43 13.21 1.27 -0.88
C ARG A 43 11.74 0.85 -1.05
N ASP A 44 11.42 0.13 -2.13
CA ASP A 44 10.07 -0.33 -2.44
C ASP A 44 9.44 -1.17 -1.31
N GLU A 45 10.24 -2.02 -0.64
CA GLU A 45 9.77 -2.81 0.51
C GLU A 45 9.39 -1.93 1.70
N ASP A 46 10.15 -0.89 1.98
CA ASP A 46 9.84 0.05 3.06
C ASP A 46 8.61 0.90 2.72
N LEU A 47 8.43 1.30 1.47
CA LEU A 47 7.22 1.97 1.03
C LEU A 47 5.99 1.08 1.18
N HIS A 48 6.10 -0.21 0.83
CA HIS A 48 5.04 -1.19 1.10
C HIS A 48 4.77 -1.34 2.61
N ASN A 49 5.82 -1.39 3.45
CA ASN A 49 5.69 -1.46 4.90
C ASN A 49 5.03 -0.19 5.47
N MET A 50 5.32 0.99 4.91
CA MET A 50 4.64 2.23 5.25
C MET A 50 3.14 2.17 4.96
N ARG A 51 2.73 1.63 3.80
CA ARG A 51 1.32 1.42 3.46
C ARG A 51 0.62 0.53 4.50
N ILE A 52 1.26 -0.56 4.91
CA ILE A 52 0.70 -1.45 5.93
C ILE A 52 0.59 -0.75 7.28
N ALA A 53 1.59 0.05 7.67
CA ALA A 53 1.57 0.83 8.90
C ALA A 53 0.51 1.92 8.87
N ALA A 54 0.35 2.64 7.75
CA ALA A 54 -0.72 3.62 7.54
C ALA A 54 -2.12 2.99 7.66
N LYS A 55 -2.31 1.80 7.07
CA LYS A 55 -3.57 1.04 7.21
C LYS A 55 -3.87 0.69 8.67
N ARG A 56 -2.86 0.26 9.44
CA ARG A 56 -3.01 -0.03 10.88
C ARG A 56 -3.33 1.23 11.67
N LEU A 57 -2.63 2.33 11.37
CA LEU A 57 -2.88 3.62 12.01
C LEU A 57 -4.30 4.09 11.73
N ARG A 58 -4.75 4.07 10.48
CA ARG A 58 -6.11 4.45 10.09
C ARG A 58 -7.16 3.67 10.88
N TYR A 59 -7.09 2.34 10.90
CA TYR A 59 -8.04 1.52 11.67
C TYR A 59 -7.98 1.79 13.17
N THR A 60 -6.79 2.10 13.71
CA THR A 60 -6.65 2.49 15.11
C THR A 60 -7.31 3.83 15.38
N LEU A 61 -7.15 4.83 14.51
CA LEU A 61 -7.82 6.13 14.62
C LEU A 61 -9.35 5.99 14.51
N GLU A 62 -9.83 5.18 13.55
CA GLU A 62 -11.27 4.89 13.41
C GLU A 62 -11.85 4.24 14.67
N MET A 63 -11.13 3.26 15.25
CA MET A 63 -11.54 2.57 16.48
C MET A 63 -11.64 3.52 17.67
N PHE A 64 -10.70 4.45 17.79
CA PHE A 64 -10.63 5.42 18.89
C PHE A 64 -11.15 6.81 18.48
N ARG A 65 -12.03 6.89 17.48
CA ARG A 65 -12.53 8.16 16.94
C ARG A 65 -13.09 9.09 18.00
N VAL A 66 -13.77 8.54 19.01
CA VAL A 66 -14.31 9.31 20.13
C VAL A 66 -13.24 9.99 20.98
N CYS A 67 -12.00 9.53 20.91
CA CYS A 67 -10.85 10.06 21.64
C CYS A 67 -10.06 11.13 20.86
N LEU A 68 -10.42 11.42 19.59
CA LEU A 68 -9.62 12.28 18.72
C LEU A 68 -10.09 13.74 18.69
N GLY A 69 -11.24 14.04 19.31
CA GLY A 69 -11.83 15.37 19.25
C GLY A 69 -12.34 15.77 17.86
N PRO A 70 -12.55 17.07 17.61
CA PRO A 70 -13.15 17.57 16.38
C PRO A 70 -12.27 17.34 15.13
N ASP A 71 -10.95 17.30 15.28
CA ASP A 71 -10.01 17.11 14.18
C ASP A 71 -9.84 15.64 13.76
N GLY A 72 -10.43 14.71 14.52
CA GLY A 72 -10.32 13.27 14.29
C GLY A 72 -10.66 12.83 12.85
N PRO A 73 -11.81 13.24 12.28
CA PRO A 73 -12.15 12.90 10.91
C PRO A 73 -11.09 13.35 9.88
N ALA A 74 -10.61 14.58 10.00
CA ALA A 74 -9.59 15.12 9.09
C ALA A 74 -8.24 14.40 9.21
N LEU A 75 -7.87 13.92 10.40
CA LEU A 75 -6.68 13.10 10.61
C LEU A 75 -6.82 11.71 9.97
N ILE A 76 -7.98 11.08 10.12
CA ILE A 76 -8.29 9.79 9.48
C ILE A 76 -8.21 9.91 7.96
N ASP A 77 -8.80 10.97 7.39
CA ASP A 77 -8.77 11.21 5.94
C ASP A 77 -7.34 11.46 5.44
N SER A 78 -6.51 12.20 6.17
CA SER A 78 -5.11 12.42 5.82
C SER A 78 -4.30 11.11 5.80
N VAL A 79 -4.50 10.24 6.79
CA VAL A 79 -3.83 8.93 6.83
C VAL A 79 -4.34 8.00 5.73
N LYS A 80 -5.64 8.07 5.41
CA LYS A 80 -6.24 7.33 4.29
C LYS A 80 -5.63 7.77 2.97
N GLU A 81 -5.45 9.08 2.75
CA GLU A 81 -4.86 9.61 1.53
C GLU A 81 -3.43 9.09 1.30
N ILE A 82 -2.59 9.04 2.35
CA ILE A 82 -1.27 8.40 2.28
C ILE A 82 -1.39 6.95 1.85
N GLN A 83 -2.26 6.20 2.51
CA GLN A 83 -2.47 4.78 2.22
C GLN A 83 -2.88 4.56 0.75
N ASP A 84 -3.78 5.40 0.23
CA ASP A 84 -4.31 5.29 -1.12
C ASP A 84 -3.25 5.66 -2.17
N ARG A 85 -2.47 6.73 -1.93
CA ARG A 85 -1.37 7.14 -2.81
C ARG A 85 -0.26 6.09 -2.91
N ILE A 86 0.13 5.50 -1.79
CA ILE A 86 1.10 4.40 -1.79
C ILE A 86 0.47 3.14 -2.41
N GLY A 87 -0.85 2.97 -2.26
CA GLY A 87 -1.60 1.85 -2.81
C GLY A 87 -1.47 1.72 -4.32
N VAL A 88 -1.70 2.81 -5.06
CA VAL A 88 -1.60 2.80 -6.53
C VAL A 88 -0.18 2.50 -7.03
N ILE A 89 0.87 2.91 -6.30
CA ILE A 89 2.26 2.58 -6.62
C ILE A 89 2.48 1.08 -6.44
N HIS A 90 2.07 0.53 -5.31
CA HIS A 90 2.20 -0.89 -5.00
C HIS A 90 1.41 -1.78 -5.99
N ASP A 91 0.21 -1.36 -6.37
CA ASP A 91 -0.62 -2.11 -7.32
C ASP A 91 0.04 -2.14 -8.71
N ALA A 92 0.74 -1.06 -9.10
CA ALA A 92 1.55 -1.03 -10.30
C ALA A 92 2.75 -2.00 -10.22
N ASP A 93 3.44 -2.07 -9.07
CA ASP A 93 4.55 -3.02 -8.85
C ASP A 93 4.07 -4.48 -8.95
N VAL A 94 2.94 -4.80 -8.34
CA VAL A 94 2.30 -6.12 -8.44
C VAL A 94 1.94 -6.45 -9.88
N LEU A 95 1.36 -5.49 -10.62
CA LEU A 95 0.99 -5.70 -12.01
C LEU A 95 2.21 -5.94 -12.90
N VAL A 96 3.29 -5.18 -12.72
CA VAL A 96 4.55 -5.37 -13.46
C VAL A 96 5.09 -6.78 -13.24
N GLU A 97 5.07 -7.29 -12.00
CA GLU A 97 5.53 -8.64 -11.69
C GLU A 97 4.64 -9.72 -12.34
N VAL A 98 3.32 -9.56 -12.28
CA VAL A 98 2.37 -10.46 -12.96
C VAL A 98 2.62 -10.50 -14.46
N VAL A 99 2.80 -9.33 -15.10
CA VAL A 99 3.07 -9.24 -16.53
C VAL A 99 4.43 -9.87 -16.87
N ARG A 100 5.46 -9.67 -16.06
CA ARG A 100 6.78 -10.30 -16.21
C ARG A 100 6.68 -11.83 -16.25
N LEU A 101 5.92 -12.40 -15.32
CA LEU A 101 5.69 -13.85 -15.25
C LEU A 101 4.91 -14.33 -16.49
N ARG A 102 3.91 -13.60 -16.97
CA ARG A 102 3.15 -13.93 -18.18
C ARG A 102 4.02 -13.88 -19.43
N LEU A 103 4.92 -12.88 -19.52
CA LEU A 103 5.90 -12.80 -20.60
C LEU A 103 6.83 -14.02 -20.63
N ALA A 104 7.33 -14.45 -19.47
CA ALA A 104 8.17 -15.63 -19.37
C ALA A 104 7.45 -16.90 -19.84
N VAL A 105 6.18 -17.08 -19.46
CA VAL A 105 5.35 -18.21 -19.91
C VAL A 105 5.11 -18.16 -21.42
N ALA A 106 4.80 -16.98 -21.97
CA ALA A 106 4.58 -16.83 -23.41
C ALA A 106 5.86 -17.15 -24.22
N ALA A 107 7.01 -16.68 -23.75
CA ALA A 107 8.30 -16.97 -24.36
C ALA A 107 8.62 -18.47 -24.32
N HIS A 108 8.38 -19.14 -23.19
CA HIS A 108 8.60 -20.58 -23.05
C HIS A 108 7.73 -21.39 -24.01
N ARG A 109 6.44 -21.09 -24.12
CA ARG A 109 5.52 -21.74 -25.07
C ARG A 109 5.98 -21.59 -26.52
N GLN A 110 6.49 -20.42 -26.90
CA GLN A 110 7.02 -20.20 -28.24
C GLN A 110 8.25 -21.07 -28.50
N VAL A 111 9.18 -21.16 -27.54
CA VAL A 111 10.36 -22.05 -27.67
C VAL A 111 9.92 -23.50 -27.80
N GLU A 112 8.97 -23.98 -27.02
CA GLU A 112 8.44 -25.34 -27.10
C GLU A 112 7.80 -25.60 -28.48
N ALA A 113 6.97 -24.68 -29.00
CA ALA A 113 6.31 -24.81 -30.28
C ALA A 113 7.35 -24.89 -31.45
N LEU A 114 8.35 -24.02 -31.41
CA LEU A 114 9.43 -24.02 -32.41
C LEU A 114 10.28 -25.29 -32.32
N THR A 115 10.62 -25.74 -31.12
CA THR A 115 11.38 -26.97 -30.90
C THR A 115 10.60 -28.19 -31.43
N ALA A 116 9.31 -28.29 -31.12
CA ALA A 116 8.45 -29.35 -31.63
C ALA A 116 8.36 -29.34 -33.15
N ALA A 117 8.32 -28.16 -33.79
CA ALA A 117 8.28 -28.03 -35.24
C ALA A 117 9.54 -28.57 -35.96
N THR A 118 10.69 -28.63 -35.26
CA THR A 118 11.93 -29.18 -35.76
C THR A 118 12.03 -30.73 -35.64
N GLY A 119 11.00 -31.40 -35.13
CA GLY A 119 10.96 -32.86 -34.90
C GLY A 119 11.13 -33.71 -36.19
N ALA A 120 10.74 -35.01 -36.15
CA ALA A 120 10.92 -35.95 -37.23
C ALA A 120 10.38 -35.46 -38.57
N GLY A 121 11.03 -35.87 -39.67
CA GLY A 121 10.67 -35.50 -41.06
C GLY A 121 11.90 -35.04 -41.88
N ASP A 122 11.70 -34.81 -43.20
CA ASP A 122 12.73 -34.25 -44.05
C ASP A 122 12.88 -32.72 -43.78
N GLU A 123 13.91 -32.13 -44.40
CA GLU A 123 14.25 -30.72 -44.22
C GLU A 123 13.09 -29.79 -44.64
N MET A 124 12.46 -30.06 -45.77
CA MET A 124 11.37 -29.25 -46.31
C MET A 124 10.17 -29.24 -45.35
N GLN A 125 9.79 -30.41 -44.83
CA GLN A 125 8.70 -30.56 -43.89
C GLN A 125 8.99 -29.84 -42.56
N ARG A 126 10.21 -29.84 -42.05
CA ARG A 126 10.62 -29.12 -40.87
C ARG A 126 10.53 -27.61 -41.08
N VAL A 127 11.07 -27.11 -42.19
CA VAL A 127 11.02 -25.68 -42.53
C VAL A 127 9.57 -25.19 -42.62
N GLU A 128 8.68 -25.96 -43.26
CA GLU A 128 7.27 -25.59 -43.38
C GLU A 128 6.55 -25.57 -42.01
N ARG A 129 6.80 -26.57 -41.16
CA ARG A 129 6.24 -26.55 -39.80
C ARG A 129 6.75 -25.39 -38.95
N VAL A 130 8.03 -25.03 -39.05
CA VAL A 130 8.59 -23.87 -38.34
C VAL A 130 7.92 -22.58 -38.84
N ARG A 131 7.76 -22.41 -40.15
CA ARG A 131 7.04 -21.26 -40.72
C ARG A 131 5.60 -21.21 -40.25
N ALA A 132 4.90 -22.34 -40.26
CA ALA A 132 3.53 -22.43 -39.75
C ALA A 132 3.43 -22.09 -38.25
N ALA A 133 4.37 -22.58 -37.46
CA ALA A 133 4.40 -22.27 -36.01
C ALA A 133 4.65 -20.78 -35.71
N ILE A 134 5.46 -20.11 -36.55
CA ILE A 134 5.66 -18.66 -36.46
C ILE A 134 4.41 -17.90 -36.90
N ALA A 135 3.81 -18.31 -38.04
CA ALA A 135 2.64 -17.63 -38.63
C ALA A 135 1.37 -17.80 -37.77
N ALA A 136 1.21 -18.96 -37.12
CA ALA A 136 0.07 -19.26 -36.25
C ALA A 136 0.16 -18.62 -34.85
N SER A 137 1.27 -17.97 -34.56
CA SER A 137 1.50 -17.39 -33.23
C SER A 137 0.66 -16.11 -33.06
N ASP A 138 -0.46 -16.23 -32.34
CA ASP A 138 -1.10 -15.09 -31.67
C ASP A 138 -0.21 -14.71 -30.49
N ASP A 139 0.85 -13.95 -30.75
CA ASP A 139 1.92 -13.69 -29.80
C ASP A 139 1.54 -12.54 -28.85
N PRO A 140 1.18 -12.84 -27.59
CA PRO A 140 0.77 -11.82 -26.65
C PRO A 140 1.93 -10.97 -26.12
N ARG A 141 3.19 -11.29 -26.46
CA ARG A 141 4.39 -10.66 -25.87
C ARG A 141 4.45 -9.17 -26.13
N LEU A 142 4.09 -8.72 -27.32
CA LEU A 142 4.05 -7.29 -27.64
C LEU A 142 3.04 -6.55 -26.76
N GLY A 143 1.82 -7.06 -26.66
CA GLY A 143 0.79 -6.47 -25.81
C GLY A 143 1.18 -6.45 -24.34
N LEU A 144 1.76 -7.55 -23.83
CA LEU A 144 2.26 -7.63 -22.45
C LEU A 144 3.43 -6.66 -22.22
N ALA A 145 4.36 -6.54 -23.15
CA ALA A 145 5.48 -5.60 -23.05
C ALA A 145 5.01 -4.14 -23.06
N LEU A 146 4.04 -3.80 -23.90
CA LEU A 146 3.42 -2.47 -23.92
C LEU A 146 2.66 -2.17 -22.63
N LEU A 147 1.92 -3.15 -22.10
CA LEU A 147 1.25 -3.02 -20.81
C LEU A 147 2.27 -2.75 -19.70
N MET A 148 3.36 -3.52 -19.65
CA MET A 148 4.41 -3.32 -18.65
C MET A 148 5.07 -1.95 -18.75
N ALA A 149 5.36 -1.48 -19.95
CA ALA A 149 5.95 -0.16 -20.18
C ALA A 149 5.01 0.95 -19.71
N ARG A 150 3.71 0.85 -20.04
CA ARG A 150 2.68 1.81 -19.58
C ARG A 150 2.54 1.81 -18.06
N THR A 151 2.48 0.64 -17.44
CA THR A 151 2.35 0.50 -15.98
C THR A 151 3.56 1.10 -15.25
N ARG A 152 4.78 0.88 -15.77
CA ARG A 152 5.99 1.50 -15.21
C ARG A 152 5.96 3.03 -15.30
N ALA A 153 5.59 3.58 -16.45
CA ALA A 153 5.46 5.03 -16.62
C ALA A 153 4.38 5.62 -15.70
N GLU A 154 3.29 4.90 -15.45
CA GLU A 154 2.24 5.31 -14.50
C GLU A 154 2.75 5.26 -13.05
N ARG A 155 3.47 4.19 -12.68
CA ARG A 155 4.13 4.09 -11.37
C ARG A 155 5.08 5.27 -11.11
N GLU A 156 5.91 5.62 -12.07
CA GLU A 156 6.85 6.76 -11.98
C GLU A 156 6.10 8.07 -11.74
N ARG A 157 5.02 8.32 -12.50
CA ARG A 157 4.18 9.52 -12.31
C ARG A 157 3.55 9.55 -10.92
N ASN A 158 3.01 8.43 -10.45
CA ASN A 158 2.39 8.32 -9.12
C ASN A 158 3.42 8.49 -8.00
N SER A 159 4.63 7.98 -8.18
CA SER A 159 5.74 8.19 -7.23
C SER A 159 6.14 9.66 -7.16
N ALA A 160 6.29 10.34 -8.30
CA ALA A 160 6.59 11.77 -8.34
C ALA A 160 5.47 12.60 -7.69
N ALA A 161 4.20 12.24 -7.94
CA ALA A 161 3.04 12.89 -7.33
C ALA A 161 2.98 12.66 -5.80
N LEU A 162 3.36 11.48 -5.31
CA LEU A 162 3.45 11.21 -3.88
C LEU A 162 4.54 12.04 -3.22
N ILE A 163 5.73 12.14 -3.84
CA ILE A 163 6.85 12.95 -3.32
C ILE A 163 6.45 14.42 -3.21
N ALA A 164 5.88 14.99 -4.29
CA ALA A 164 5.43 16.37 -4.31
C ALA A 164 4.37 16.63 -3.23
N TRP A 165 3.36 15.76 -3.17
CA TRP A 165 2.30 15.87 -2.16
C TRP A 165 2.84 15.75 -0.73
N TRP A 166 3.78 14.83 -0.47
CA TRP A 166 4.40 14.67 0.83
C TRP A 166 5.19 15.91 1.26
N ALA A 167 5.88 16.55 0.33
CA ALA A 167 6.61 17.78 0.58
C ALA A 167 5.68 18.98 0.87
N GLU A 168 4.54 19.08 0.15
CA GLU A 168 3.59 20.20 0.27
C GLU A 168 2.67 20.06 1.50
N GLN A 169 2.05 18.90 1.64
CA GLN A 169 1.06 18.61 2.71
C GLN A 169 1.72 18.10 3.99
N GLY A 170 3.01 17.87 3.90
CA GLY A 170 3.95 17.68 4.98
C GLY A 170 3.76 16.44 5.81
N GLY A 171 4.63 15.49 5.57
CA GLY A 171 4.84 14.43 6.53
C GLY A 171 5.02 14.98 7.94
N ASP A 172 5.82 16.04 8.09
CA ASP A 172 6.06 16.70 9.38
C ASP A 172 4.83 17.42 9.93
N ALA A 173 4.07 18.13 9.07
CA ALA A 173 2.83 18.79 9.49
C ALA A 173 1.76 17.77 9.92
N LEU A 174 1.60 16.68 9.20
CA LEU A 174 0.68 15.60 9.62
C LEU A 174 1.13 14.97 10.92
N ARG A 175 2.43 14.71 11.09
CA ARG A 175 2.98 14.18 12.33
C ARG A 175 2.69 15.12 13.50
N ALA A 176 2.96 16.41 13.34
CA ALA A 176 2.68 17.42 14.37
C ALA A 176 1.18 17.47 14.74
N ARG A 177 0.28 17.36 13.74
CA ARG A 177 -1.17 17.31 13.98
C ARG A 177 -1.58 16.04 14.75
N LEU A 178 -1.03 14.88 14.41
CA LEU A 178 -1.27 13.62 15.12
C LEU A 178 -0.74 13.70 16.55
N ASP A 179 0.46 14.23 16.75
CA ASP A 179 1.06 14.40 18.07
C ASP A 179 0.27 15.41 18.93
N ALA A 180 -0.19 16.52 18.34
CA ALA A 180 -1.05 17.51 19.02
C ALA A 180 -2.39 16.90 19.47
N CYS A 181 -3.02 16.09 18.61
CA CYS A 181 -4.26 15.37 18.95
C CYS A 181 -4.06 14.40 20.14
N LEU A 182 -2.87 13.79 20.24
CA LEU A 182 -2.54 12.93 21.39
C LEU A 182 -2.30 13.73 22.70
N CYS A 183 -1.94 15.00 22.60
CA CYS A 183 -1.70 15.88 23.76
C CYS A 183 -2.96 16.61 24.24
N ASP A 184 -3.99 16.77 23.40
CA ASP A 184 -5.19 17.53 23.74
C ASP A 184 -6.05 16.81 24.79
N ALA A 185 -6.13 17.42 25.97
CA ALA A 185 -6.93 16.88 27.08
C ALA A 185 -8.46 17.00 26.89
N ARG A 186 -8.93 17.73 25.86
CA ARG A 186 -10.34 18.07 25.63
C ARG A 186 -11.11 17.04 24.78
N ALA A 187 -10.47 15.95 24.37
CA ALA A 187 -11.01 15.01 23.38
C ALA A 187 -12.14 14.08 23.87
N LEU A 188 -12.60 14.18 25.12
CA LEU A 188 -13.78 13.43 25.57
C LEU A 188 -14.94 14.40 25.84
N PRO A 189 -16.12 14.23 25.16
CA PRO A 189 -17.34 14.72 25.74
C PRO A 189 -17.51 14.03 27.12
N VAL A 190 -17.65 14.83 28.15
CA VAL A 190 -18.06 14.33 29.48
C VAL A 190 -19.40 13.62 29.26
N LEU A 191 -19.40 12.30 29.26
CA LEU A 191 -20.62 11.52 29.40
C LEU A 191 -21.07 11.76 30.86
N THR A 192 -21.76 12.88 31.09
CA THR A 192 -22.53 13.11 32.31
C THR A 192 -23.60 12.03 32.29
N GLY A 193 -23.36 10.99 33.09
CA GLY A 193 -24.37 9.99 33.36
C GLY A 193 -25.61 10.66 33.94
N HIS A 194 -26.70 10.63 33.18
CA HIS A 194 -28.01 10.75 33.80
C HIS A 194 -28.16 9.56 34.76
N ARG A 195 -27.86 9.82 36.03
CA ARG A 195 -28.51 9.08 37.12
C ARG A 195 -29.98 9.53 37.05
N GLU A 196 -30.80 8.77 36.43
CA GLU A 196 -32.22 8.81 36.73
C GLU A 196 -32.37 8.39 38.17
N GLN A 197 -32.69 9.38 39.00
CA GLN A 197 -33.22 9.16 40.33
C GLN A 197 -34.62 8.58 40.12
N GLY A 198 -34.74 7.27 40.32
CA GLY A 198 -36.03 6.63 40.53
C GLY A 198 -36.44 6.89 41.96
N GLU A 199 -37.32 7.84 42.16
CA GLU A 199 -38.09 8.00 43.37
C GLU A 199 -39.41 7.23 43.28
N ALA A 200 -39.68 6.56 44.42
CA ALA A 200 -40.95 6.07 45.00
C ALA A 200 -41.56 4.85 44.34
#